data_e4666897fedd35c440f11da6a0d6647d
#
_entry.id   e4666897fedd35c440f11da6a0d6647d
#
_cell.length_a   1.000
_cell.length_b   1.000
_cell.length_c   1.000
_cell.angle_alpha   90.00
_cell.angle_beta   90.00
_cell.angle_gamma   90.00
#
_symmetry.space_group_name_H-M   'P 1'
#
loop_
_entity.id
_entity.type
_entity.pdbx_description
1 polymer ?
#
loop_
_entity_poly.entity_id
_entity_poly.type
_entity_poly.pdbx_seq_one_letter_code
_entity_poly.pdbx_strand_id
1 'polypeptide(L)'
;WSNPEDAGRGRAGKTIMMDFARRGVMLVIASPSGAGKSSISRQLFAQDPNIRLSVSITTRTRRTDEIDGTHYHFIDVPTFEKMRERGELLEWAEVHGNYYATPREKVEERLSTGKDILFDIDYQGTLQLYENCREDMVTVFILPPSIAELRARLERRAQDSVGTIEKRLRNARTEMEHYSEYDYVLVNEDLEQSVQMVRSILASARLQRGRQTKLESFVDELKAQIDALG
;
A
#
# COMPACT_ATOMS: atom_id res chain seq x y z
N TRP A 1 0.21 -51.12 39.28
CA TRP A 1 -0.15 -50.71 37.92
C TRP A 1 -0.52 -49.24 37.98
N SER A 2 0.49 -48.44 37.71
CA SER A 2 0.42 -47.00 37.66
C SER A 2 0.07 -46.56 36.25
N ASN A 3 -0.90 -45.70 36.13
CA ASN A 3 -1.39 -45.11 34.89
C ASN A 3 -0.43 -43.99 34.44
N PRO A 4 0.11 -44.01 33.19
CA PRO A 4 0.96 -42.96 32.67
C PRO A 4 0.14 -41.96 31.82
N GLU A 5 -0.66 -41.13 32.44
CA GLU A 5 -1.31 -39.98 31.77
C GLU A 5 -1.04 -38.68 32.54
N ASP A 6 0.18 -38.21 32.46
CA ASP A 6 0.44 -36.79 32.74
C ASP A 6 1.81 -36.33 32.23
N ALA A 7 1.97 -36.37 30.92
CA ALA A 7 3.12 -35.76 30.28
C ALA A 7 2.69 -35.08 28.98
N GLY A 8 2.66 -33.76 28.99
CA GLY A 8 2.70 -33.00 27.75
C GLY A 8 1.55 -32.03 27.43
N ARG A 9 1.13 -31.19 28.37
CA ARG A 9 0.58 -29.92 27.92
C ARG A 9 1.73 -29.00 27.52
N GLY A 10 2.15 -29.17 26.25
CA GLY A 10 3.06 -28.24 25.60
C GLY A 10 2.46 -26.84 25.71
N ARG A 11 3.17 -25.96 26.41
CA ARG A 11 2.98 -24.52 26.28
C ARG A 11 3.12 -24.20 24.81
N ALA A 12 1.99 -24.03 24.11
CA ALA A 12 1.97 -23.30 22.85
C ALA A 12 2.56 -21.93 23.16
N GLY A 13 3.83 -21.76 22.78
CA GLY A 13 4.52 -20.50 22.89
C GLY A 13 3.67 -19.47 22.13
N LYS A 14 2.96 -18.60 22.84
CA LYS A 14 2.57 -17.32 22.26
C LYS A 14 3.89 -16.71 21.79
N THR A 15 4.12 -16.75 20.49
CA THR A 15 5.09 -15.85 19.87
C THR A 15 4.58 -14.47 20.19
N ILE A 16 5.09 -13.88 21.28
CA ILE A 16 4.95 -12.47 21.54
C ILE A 16 5.80 -11.82 20.45
N MET A 17 5.21 -11.59 19.28
CA MET A 17 5.73 -10.55 18.42
C MET A 17 5.63 -9.28 19.26
N MET A 18 6.76 -8.81 19.77
CA MET A 18 6.84 -7.49 20.37
C MET A 18 6.40 -6.51 19.28
N ASP A 19 5.17 -6.05 19.36
CA ASP A 19 4.64 -5.01 18.46
C ASP A 19 5.26 -3.70 18.95
N PHE A 20 6.53 -3.50 18.56
CA PHE A 20 7.21 -2.24 18.84
C PHE A 20 6.42 -1.13 18.16
N ALA A 21 6.12 -0.09 18.93
CA ALA A 21 5.54 1.12 18.37
C ALA A 21 6.41 1.58 17.18
N ARG A 22 5.82 1.70 16.03
CA ARG A 22 6.49 2.05 14.78
C ARG A 22 5.72 3.11 14.02
N ARG A 23 6.40 3.80 13.14
CA ARG A 23 5.77 4.59 12.09
C ARG A 23 5.19 3.64 11.03
N GLY A 24 4.05 3.98 10.45
CA GLY A 24 3.41 3.23 9.38
C GLY A 24 4.22 3.25 8.08
N VAL A 25 3.80 2.44 7.12
CA VAL A 25 4.40 2.32 5.78
C VAL A 25 3.41 2.84 4.74
N MET A 26 3.90 3.63 3.80
CA MET A 26 3.21 3.97 2.56
C MET A 26 3.53 2.90 1.51
N LEU A 27 2.62 1.96 1.29
CA LEU A 27 2.75 0.92 0.28
C LEU A 27 2.13 1.41 -1.03
N VAL A 28 2.95 1.65 -2.02
CA VAL A 28 2.48 1.97 -3.38
C VAL A 28 2.53 0.72 -4.24
N ILE A 29 1.41 0.36 -4.84
CA ILE A 29 1.35 -0.74 -5.80
C ILE A 29 0.92 -0.18 -7.15
N ALA A 30 1.77 -0.33 -8.15
CA ALA A 30 1.48 0.03 -9.51
C ALA A 30 1.52 -1.19 -10.43
N SER A 31 0.84 -1.11 -11.54
CA SER A 31 0.81 -2.17 -12.55
C SER A 31 0.17 -1.68 -13.84
N PRO A 32 0.44 -2.33 -14.95
CA PRO A 32 -0.39 -2.20 -16.12
C PRO A 32 -1.83 -2.65 -15.84
N SER A 33 -2.78 -2.02 -16.53
CA SER A 33 -4.21 -2.38 -16.43
C SER A 33 -4.41 -3.87 -16.76
N GLY A 34 -4.99 -4.63 -15.83
CA GLY A 34 -5.21 -6.07 -16.00
C GLY A 34 -4.13 -6.98 -15.37
N ALA A 35 -3.01 -6.46 -14.88
CA ALA A 35 -1.95 -7.29 -14.28
C ALA A 35 -2.32 -7.87 -12.89
N GLY A 36 -3.41 -7.42 -12.24
CA GLY A 36 -3.91 -8.04 -11.02
C GLY A 36 -3.82 -7.19 -9.74
N LYS A 37 -3.41 -5.91 -9.84
CA LYS A 37 -3.29 -4.98 -8.71
C LYS A 37 -4.49 -5.02 -7.77
N SER A 38 -5.71 -4.79 -8.28
CA SER A 38 -6.93 -4.74 -7.46
C SER A 38 -7.24 -6.06 -6.73
N SER A 39 -6.87 -7.20 -7.31
CA SER A 39 -7.03 -8.51 -6.67
C SER A 39 -6.05 -8.68 -5.52
N ILE A 40 -4.79 -8.30 -5.72
CA ILE A 40 -3.75 -8.31 -4.68
C ILE A 40 -4.14 -7.35 -3.55
N SER A 41 -4.51 -6.10 -3.87
CA SER A 41 -4.92 -5.11 -2.86
C SER A 41 -6.09 -5.60 -2.00
N ARG A 42 -7.11 -6.21 -2.63
CA ARG A 42 -8.26 -6.78 -1.91
C ARG A 42 -7.85 -7.88 -0.94
N GLN A 43 -6.96 -8.78 -1.35
CA GLN A 43 -6.44 -9.85 -0.49
C GLN A 43 -5.59 -9.28 0.67
N LEU A 44 -4.78 -8.26 0.42
CA LEU A 44 -4.02 -7.59 1.47
C LEU A 44 -4.94 -6.99 2.53
N PHE A 45 -6.00 -6.28 2.14
CA PHE A 45 -6.98 -5.72 3.09
C PHE A 45 -7.72 -6.80 3.88
N ALA A 46 -8.02 -7.94 3.27
CA ALA A 46 -8.70 -9.05 3.94
C ALA A 46 -7.80 -9.74 4.97
N GLN A 47 -6.48 -9.77 4.73
CA GLN A 47 -5.52 -10.53 5.55
C GLN A 47 -4.78 -9.66 6.58
N ASP A 48 -4.75 -8.34 6.41
CA ASP A 48 -4.03 -7.43 7.31
C ASP A 48 -4.89 -6.20 7.69
N PRO A 49 -5.46 -6.18 8.89
CA PRO A 49 -6.31 -5.08 9.36
C PRO A 49 -5.55 -3.77 9.60
N ASN A 50 -4.22 -3.78 9.59
CA ASN A 50 -3.41 -2.57 9.74
C ASN A 50 -3.22 -1.79 8.44
N ILE A 51 -3.57 -2.39 7.29
CA ILE A 51 -3.51 -1.71 5.99
C ILE A 51 -4.87 -1.08 5.68
N ARG A 52 -4.87 0.13 5.15
CA ARG A 52 -6.05 0.80 4.60
C ARG A 52 -5.72 1.44 3.26
N LEU A 53 -6.72 1.59 2.42
CA LEU A 53 -6.60 2.36 1.19
C LEU A 53 -6.43 3.86 1.53
N SER A 54 -5.57 4.55 0.79
CA SER A 54 -5.55 6.01 0.77
C SER A 54 -6.85 6.52 0.18
N VAL A 55 -7.56 7.37 0.91
CA VAL A 55 -8.79 8.02 0.42
C VAL A 55 -8.41 9.40 -0.10
N SER A 56 -8.40 9.53 -1.43
CA SER A 56 -8.07 10.80 -2.09
C SER A 56 -9.21 11.82 -1.95
N ILE A 57 -8.86 13.09 -2.03
CA ILE A 57 -9.83 14.16 -2.30
C ILE A 57 -10.09 14.27 -3.81
N THR A 58 -11.25 14.75 -4.19
CA THR A 58 -11.56 15.06 -5.59
C THR A 58 -12.51 16.25 -5.72
N THR A 59 -12.36 17.00 -6.81
CA THR A 59 -13.29 18.10 -7.17
C THR A 59 -14.44 17.61 -8.06
N ARG A 60 -14.44 16.34 -8.43
CA ARG A 60 -15.53 15.73 -9.21
C ARG A 60 -16.80 15.65 -8.38
N THR A 61 -17.92 15.92 -9.01
CA THR A 61 -19.24 15.66 -8.39
C THR A 61 -19.39 14.20 -7.96
N ARG A 62 -19.88 14.00 -6.74
CA ARG A 62 -20.16 12.69 -6.16
C ARG A 62 -21.23 11.94 -6.97
N ARG A 63 -21.02 10.67 -7.26
CA ARG A 63 -22.02 9.78 -7.85
C ARG A 63 -22.97 9.26 -6.78
N THR A 64 -24.14 8.75 -7.22
CA THR A 64 -25.21 8.32 -6.30
C THR A 64 -24.79 7.20 -5.33
N ASP A 65 -23.94 6.31 -5.78
CA ASP A 65 -23.44 5.13 -5.05
C ASP A 65 -22.16 5.37 -4.27
N GLU A 66 -21.58 6.57 -4.36
CA GLU A 66 -20.36 6.91 -3.65
C GLU A 66 -20.66 7.50 -2.26
N ILE A 67 -19.78 7.18 -1.31
CA ILE A 67 -19.87 7.65 0.08
C ILE A 67 -18.66 8.54 0.35
N ASP A 68 -18.94 9.77 0.80
CA ASP A 68 -17.89 10.70 1.20
C ASP A 68 -17.09 10.16 2.37
N GLY A 69 -15.75 10.37 2.33
CA GLY A 69 -14.83 9.84 3.32
C GLY A 69 -14.53 8.33 3.20
N THR A 70 -15.21 7.63 2.29
CA THR A 70 -14.96 6.20 2.04
C THR A 70 -14.37 5.97 0.64
N HIS A 71 -15.01 6.51 -0.39
CA HIS A 71 -14.53 6.40 -1.77
C HIS A 71 -13.60 7.56 -2.12
N TYR A 72 -14.02 8.77 -1.78
CA TYR A 72 -13.30 10.03 -1.91
C TYR A 72 -13.75 11.00 -0.82
N HIS A 73 -12.95 12.04 -0.57
CA HIS A 73 -13.42 13.27 0.05
C HIS A 73 -13.77 14.25 -1.06
N PHE A 74 -15.04 14.64 -1.17
CA PHE A 74 -15.50 15.54 -2.23
C PHE A 74 -15.38 16.98 -1.78
N ILE A 75 -14.59 17.79 -2.50
CA ILE A 75 -14.34 19.20 -2.22
C ILE A 75 -14.58 20.05 -3.47
N ASP A 76 -14.70 21.34 -3.31
CA ASP A 76 -14.76 22.28 -4.43
C ASP A 76 -13.35 22.68 -4.93
N VAL A 77 -13.30 23.24 -6.15
CA VAL A 77 -12.04 23.67 -6.77
C VAL A 77 -11.34 24.76 -5.94
N PRO A 78 -12.01 25.80 -5.41
CA PRO A 78 -11.36 26.80 -4.58
C PRO A 78 -10.69 26.23 -3.31
N THR A 79 -11.30 25.21 -2.69
CA THR A 79 -10.72 24.51 -1.55
C THR A 79 -9.48 23.71 -1.96
N PHE A 80 -9.56 23.00 -3.08
CA PHE A 80 -8.41 22.27 -3.63
C PHE A 80 -7.23 23.21 -3.91
N GLU A 81 -7.46 24.33 -4.57
CA GLU A 81 -6.41 25.29 -4.91
C GLU A 81 -5.72 25.86 -3.66
N LYS A 82 -6.48 26.20 -2.63
CA LYS A 82 -5.93 26.65 -1.33
C LYS A 82 -5.04 25.55 -0.70
N MET A 83 -5.48 24.29 -0.72
CA MET A 83 -4.69 23.20 -0.18
C MET A 83 -3.39 23.01 -0.95
N ARG A 84 -3.45 23.11 -2.28
CA ARG A 84 -2.28 23.01 -3.16
C ARG A 84 -1.28 24.14 -2.87
N GLU A 85 -1.74 25.38 -2.80
CA GLU A 85 -0.90 26.56 -2.50
C GLU A 85 -0.22 26.49 -1.14
N ARG A 86 -0.87 25.86 -0.14
CA ARG A 86 -0.34 25.68 1.21
C ARG A 86 0.56 24.44 1.35
N GLY A 87 0.78 23.67 0.28
CA GLY A 87 1.57 22.44 0.34
C GLY A 87 0.94 21.32 1.19
N GLU A 88 -0.40 21.33 1.35
CA GLU A 88 -1.16 20.36 2.13
C GLU A 88 -1.43 19.06 1.35
N LEU A 89 -0.99 18.98 0.09
CA LEU A 89 -1.14 17.83 -0.79
C LEU A 89 0.20 17.11 -0.95
N LEU A 90 0.19 15.78 -0.86
CA LEU A 90 1.38 14.93 -1.10
C LEU A 90 1.59 14.69 -2.60
N GLU A 91 0.51 14.46 -3.32
CA GLU A 91 0.46 14.34 -4.78
C GLU A 91 -0.88 14.86 -5.28
N TRP A 92 -0.94 15.25 -6.53
CA TRP A 92 -2.19 15.61 -7.18
C TRP A 92 -2.10 15.45 -8.70
N ALA A 93 -3.25 15.22 -9.34
CA ALA A 93 -3.38 15.15 -10.78
C ALA A 93 -4.71 15.72 -11.25
N GLU A 94 -4.73 16.24 -12.47
CA GLU A 94 -5.97 16.56 -13.18
C GLU A 94 -6.35 15.42 -14.12
N VAL A 95 -7.55 14.88 -13.95
CA VAL A 95 -8.07 13.79 -14.77
C VAL A 95 -9.44 14.18 -15.30
N HIS A 96 -9.58 14.31 -16.59
CA HIS A 96 -10.84 14.70 -17.26
C HIS A 96 -11.48 15.99 -16.70
N GLY A 97 -10.67 17.01 -16.41
CA GLY A 97 -11.13 18.29 -15.91
C GLY A 97 -11.52 18.29 -14.42
N ASN A 98 -11.15 17.27 -13.67
CA ASN A 98 -11.31 17.22 -12.22
C ASN A 98 -9.98 16.93 -11.55
N TYR A 99 -9.78 17.51 -10.38
CA TYR A 99 -8.60 17.28 -9.58
C TYR A 99 -8.78 16.09 -8.64
N TYR A 100 -7.70 15.36 -8.45
CA TYR A 100 -7.56 14.28 -7.47
C TYR A 100 -6.27 14.51 -6.71
N ALA A 101 -6.28 14.32 -5.39
CA ALA A 101 -5.08 14.49 -4.59
C ALA A 101 -5.12 13.68 -3.30
N THR A 102 -3.95 13.51 -2.69
CA THR A 102 -3.80 12.89 -1.38
C THR A 102 -3.46 13.95 -0.33
N PRO A 103 -4.33 14.19 0.69
CA PRO A 103 -4.07 15.12 1.77
C PRO A 103 -2.93 14.64 2.67
N ARG A 104 -1.93 15.50 2.91
CA ARG A 104 -0.76 15.21 3.77
C ARG A 104 -1.17 14.87 5.21
N GLU A 105 -2.05 15.67 5.80
CA GLU A 105 -2.49 15.52 7.20
C GLU A 105 -3.08 14.14 7.47
N LYS A 106 -3.94 13.63 6.59
CA LYS A 106 -4.57 12.32 6.74
C LYS A 106 -3.59 11.16 6.67
N VAL A 107 -2.58 11.29 5.82
CA VAL A 107 -1.50 10.31 5.70
C VAL A 107 -0.65 10.34 6.97
N GLU A 108 -0.23 11.52 7.42
CA GLU A 108 0.61 11.69 8.60
C GLU A 108 -0.07 11.19 9.88
N GLU A 109 -1.34 11.54 10.10
CA GLU A 109 -2.16 11.04 11.22
C GLU A 109 -2.12 9.51 11.29
N ARG A 110 -2.18 8.87 10.13
CA ARG A 110 -2.22 7.42 10.05
C ARG A 110 -0.86 6.78 10.26
N LEU A 111 0.19 7.31 9.62
CA LEU A 111 1.55 6.82 9.75
C LEU A 111 2.07 6.96 11.19
N SER A 112 1.76 8.08 11.86
CA SER A 112 2.17 8.32 13.25
C SER A 112 1.57 7.33 14.24
N THR A 113 0.41 6.74 13.92
CA THR A 113 -0.24 5.68 14.73
C THR A 113 0.21 4.27 14.37
N GLY A 114 1.24 4.11 13.53
CA GLY A 114 1.75 2.80 13.11
C GLY A 114 0.88 2.05 12.09
N LYS A 115 -0.09 2.74 11.48
CA LYS A 115 -0.98 2.15 10.48
C LYS A 115 -0.43 2.36 9.07
N ASP A 116 -0.51 1.32 8.25
CA ASP A 116 -0.03 1.37 6.88
C ASP A 116 -1.11 1.87 5.92
N ILE A 117 -0.67 2.51 4.86
CA ILE A 117 -1.55 3.05 3.82
C ILE A 117 -1.13 2.45 2.49
N LEU A 118 -2.09 1.88 1.77
CA LEU A 118 -1.91 1.44 0.40
C LEU A 118 -2.39 2.54 -0.55
N PHE A 119 -1.53 2.90 -1.49
CA PHE A 119 -1.81 3.86 -2.55
C PHE A 119 -2.10 3.15 -3.85
N ASP A 120 -3.24 3.45 -4.45
CA ASP A 120 -3.65 3.02 -5.79
C ASP A 120 -3.56 4.22 -6.74
N ILE A 121 -2.32 4.60 -7.07
CA ILE A 121 -1.99 5.74 -7.92
C ILE A 121 -1.19 5.29 -9.14
N ASP A 122 -1.08 6.17 -10.12
CA ASP A 122 -0.23 5.94 -11.29
C ASP A 122 1.24 6.32 -11.02
N TYR A 123 2.09 6.18 -12.06
CA TYR A 123 3.51 6.50 -11.91
C TYR A 123 3.75 8.00 -11.66
N GLN A 124 2.93 8.90 -12.20
CA GLN A 124 3.10 10.35 -12.01
C GLN A 124 2.86 10.73 -10.55
N GLY A 125 1.80 10.18 -9.95
CA GLY A 125 1.54 10.35 -8.51
C GLY A 125 2.65 9.71 -7.66
N THR A 126 3.18 8.55 -8.08
CA THR A 126 4.30 7.90 -7.38
C THR A 126 5.55 8.79 -7.36
N LEU A 127 5.89 9.44 -8.49
CA LEU A 127 7.04 10.35 -8.55
C LEU A 127 6.87 11.56 -7.62
N GLN A 128 5.68 12.16 -7.57
CA GLN A 128 5.39 13.24 -6.64
C GLN A 128 5.51 12.80 -5.18
N LEU A 129 5.07 11.59 -4.84
CA LEU A 129 5.26 11.03 -3.51
C LEU A 129 6.75 10.81 -3.19
N TYR A 130 7.57 10.41 -4.15
CA TYR A 130 9.02 10.30 -3.97
C TYR A 130 9.67 11.60 -3.56
N GLU A 131 9.27 12.71 -4.15
CA GLU A 131 9.78 14.03 -3.80
C GLU A 131 9.37 14.48 -2.39
N ASN A 132 8.20 14.04 -1.91
CA ASN A 132 7.59 14.54 -0.69
C ASN A 132 7.76 13.65 0.54
N CYS A 133 7.87 12.32 0.37
CA CYS A 133 7.79 11.37 1.48
C CYS A 133 8.48 10.02 1.22
N ARG A 134 9.58 10.01 0.45
CA ARG A 134 10.32 8.81 0.04
C ARG A 134 10.66 7.86 1.20
N GLU A 135 11.03 8.38 2.35
CA GLU A 135 11.45 7.59 3.52
C GLU A 135 10.32 6.73 4.10
N ASP A 136 9.07 7.16 3.93
CA ASP A 136 7.90 6.42 4.38
C ASP A 136 7.42 5.37 3.38
N MET A 137 7.96 5.39 2.16
CA MET A 137 7.46 4.59 1.05
C MET A 137 8.13 3.23 0.92
N VAL A 138 7.36 2.29 0.41
CA VAL A 138 7.80 1.04 -0.22
C VAL A 138 6.96 0.85 -1.47
N THR A 139 7.58 0.65 -2.61
CA THR A 139 6.91 0.64 -3.89
C THR A 139 7.09 -0.69 -4.62
N VAL A 140 6.00 -1.19 -5.19
CA VAL A 140 5.95 -2.49 -5.86
C VAL A 140 5.29 -2.34 -7.21
N PHE A 141 6.00 -2.76 -8.26
CA PHE A 141 5.44 -2.84 -9.60
C PHE A 141 5.04 -4.28 -9.95
N ILE A 142 3.81 -4.48 -10.41
CA ILE A 142 3.28 -5.80 -10.73
C ILE A 142 3.21 -5.97 -12.24
N LEU A 143 3.92 -6.96 -12.76
CA LEU A 143 3.89 -7.36 -14.16
C LEU A 143 2.95 -8.55 -14.37
N PRO A 144 2.30 -8.67 -15.53
CA PRO A 144 1.64 -9.89 -15.96
C PRO A 144 2.71 -10.93 -16.38
N PRO A 145 2.39 -12.24 -16.33
CA PRO A 145 3.35 -13.27 -16.74
C PRO A 145 3.60 -13.31 -18.27
N SER A 146 2.62 -12.82 -19.04
CA SER A 146 2.74 -12.67 -20.48
C SER A 146 1.71 -11.69 -21.03
N ILE A 147 1.93 -11.19 -22.25
CA ILE A 147 0.93 -10.34 -22.92
C ILE A 147 -0.31 -11.14 -23.33
N ALA A 148 -0.15 -12.44 -23.63
CA ALA A 148 -1.28 -13.33 -23.89
C ALA A 148 -2.21 -13.46 -22.66
N GLU A 149 -1.63 -13.65 -21.47
CA GLU A 149 -2.41 -13.70 -20.21
C GLU A 149 -3.01 -12.33 -19.88
N LEU A 150 -2.27 -11.23 -20.09
CA LEU A 150 -2.80 -9.88 -19.89
C LEU A 150 -4.04 -9.65 -20.76
N ARG A 151 -3.97 -9.99 -22.06
CA ARG A 151 -5.10 -9.91 -22.99
C ARG A 151 -6.28 -10.74 -22.49
N ALA A 152 -6.04 -12.01 -22.12
CA ALA A 152 -7.09 -12.90 -21.61
C ALA A 152 -7.75 -12.36 -20.32
N ARG A 153 -6.97 -11.72 -19.42
CA ARG A 153 -7.51 -11.07 -18.21
C ARG A 153 -8.37 -9.84 -18.55
N LEU A 154 -7.99 -9.05 -19.55
CA LEU A 154 -8.78 -7.91 -20.01
C LEU A 154 -10.10 -8.38 -20.66
N GLU A 155 -10.05 -9.41 -21.49
CA GLU A 155 -11.22 -10.01 -22.14
C GLU A 155 -12.21 -10.63 -21.13
N ARG A 156 -11.72 -11.32 -20.10
CA ARG A 156 -12.57 -11.91 -19.04
C ARG A 156 -13.33 -10.88 -18.21
N ARG A 157 -12.86 -9.66 -18.10
CA ARG A 157 -13.59 -8.55 -17.44
C ARG A 157 -14.82 -8.07 -18.23
N ALA A 158 -15.02 -8.58 -19.44
CA ALA A 158 -16.23 -8.76 -20.27
C ALA A 158 -17.21 -7.56 -20.43
N GLN A 159 -16.77 -6.32 -20.32
CA GLN A 159 -17.60 -5.16 -20.69
C GLN A 159 -16.94 -4.28 -21.77
N ASP A 160 -15.74 -4.66 -22.21
CA ASP A 160 -14.95 -3.86 -23.12
C ASP A 160 -15.09 -4.33 -24.57
N SER A 161 -15.27 -3.41 -25.50
CA SER A 161 -15.15 -3.68 -26.92
C SER A 161 -13.70 -4.05 -27.30
N VAL A 162 -13.51 -4.75 -28.41
CA VAL A 162 -12.18 -5.11 -28.95
C VAL A 162 -11.27 -3.87 -29.02
N GLY A 163 -11.78 -2.74 -29.51
CA GLY A 163 -11.04 -1.49 -29.59
C GLY A 163 -10.58 -0.94 -28.22
N THR A 164 -11.40 -1.17 -27.17
CA THR A 164 -11.04 -0.80 -25.78
C THR A 164 -9.89 -1.67 -25.27
N ILE A 165 -9.91 -2.98 -25.54
CA ILE A 165 -8.86 -3.91 -25.14
C ILE A 165 -7.53 -3.54 -25.81
N GLU A 166 -7.54 -3.23 -27.12
CA GLU A 166 -6.33 -2.80 -27.82
C GLU A 166 -5.78 -1.48 -27.27
N LYS A 167 -6.63 -0.52 -26.94
CA LYS A 167 -6.21 0.73 -26.29
C LYS A 167 -5.56 0.46 -24.95
N ARG A 168 -6.14 -0.44 -24.13
CA ARG A 168 -5.58 -0.83 -22.83
C ARG A 168 -4.23 -1.54 -22.95
N LEU A 169 -4.06 -2.39 -23.96
CA LEU A 169 -2.77 -3.04 -24.22
C LEU A 169 -1.69 -2.03 -24.65
N ARG A 170 -2.06 -1.02 -25.47
CA ARG A 170 -1.13 0.07 -25.79
C ARG A 170 -0.71 0.87 -24.58
N ASN A 171 -1.69 1.22 -23.72
CA ASN A 171 -1.40 1.91 -22.45
C ASN A 171 -0.51 1.07 -21.54
N ALA A 172 -0.78 -0.24 -21.45
CA ALA A 172 0.02 -1.17 -20.65
C ALA A 172 1.50 -1.18 -21.06
N ARG A 173 1.79 -1.03 -22.39
CA ARG A 173 3.17 -0.91 -22.87
C ARG A 173 3.86 0.31 -22.27
N THR A 174 3.21 1.49 -22.30
CA THR A 174 3.76 2.72 -21.72
C THR A 174 3.89 2.61 -20.19
N GLU A 175 2.86 2.05 -19.50
CA GLU A 175 2.90 1.84 -18.06
C GLU A 175 4.06 0.92 -17.64
N MET A 176 4.36 -0.11 -18.42
CA MET A 176 5.49 -1.01 -18.17
C MET A 176 6.87 -0.35 -18.30
N GLU A 177 7.02 0.73 -19.04
CA GLU A 177 8.30 1.46 -19.17
C GLU A 177 8.79 2.02 -17.83
N HIS A 178 7.87 2.22 -16.87
CA HIS A 178 8.16 2.79 -15.55
C HIS A 178 8.54 1.77 -14.47
N TYR A 179 8.66 0.48 -14.77
CA TYR A 179 8.94 -0.56 -13.77
C TYR A 179 10.24 -0.31 -12.98
N SER A 180 11.23 0.32 -13.59
CA SER A 180 12.54 0.60 -12.97
C SER A 180 12.51 1.71 -11.91
N GLU A 181 11.41 2.43 -11.78
CA GLU A 181 11.21 3.49 -10.79
C GLU A 181 10.75 2.93 -9.42
N TYR A 182 10.44 1.62 -9.36
CA TYR A 182 9.90 0.97 -8.17
C TYR A 182 10.96 0.14 -7.44
N ASP A 183 10.85 0.05 -6.11
CA ASP A 183 11.77 -0.72 -5.27
C ASP A 183 11.74 -2.21 -5.55
N TYR A 184 10.56 -2.74 -5.88
CA TYR A 184 10.34 -4.16 -6.13
C TYR A 184 9.50 -4.37 -7.38
N VAL A 185 9.81 -5.43 -8.11
CA VAL A 185 9.05 -5.86 -9.28
C VAL A 185 8.60 -7.31 -9.09
N LEU A 186 7.30 -7.57 -9.25
CA LEU A 186 6.71 -8.90 -9.17
C LEU A 186 6.11 -9.31 -10.50
N VAL A 187 6.27 -10.57 -10.87
CA VAL A 187 5.49 -11.18 -11.95
C VAL A 187 4.30 -11.93 -11.33
N ASN A 188 3.08 -11.51 -11.63
CA ASN A 188 1.85 -12.09 -11.06
C ASN A 188 1.39 -13.31 -11.90
N GLU A 189 2.08 -14.42 -11.69
CA GLU A 189 1.69 -15.74 -12.25
C GLU A 189 0.58 -16.37 -11.41
N ASP A 190 0.75 -16.36 -10.10
CA ASP A 190 -0.19 -16.86 -9.10
C ASP A 190 -0.55 -15.76 -8.10
N LEU A 191 -1.86 -15.58 -7.85
CA LEU A 191 -2.36 -14.51 -7.00
C LEU A 191 -1.92 -14.68 -5.55
N GLU A 192 -2.00 -15.90 -5.02
CA GLU A 192 -1.69 -16.17 -3.61
C GLU A 192 -0.20 -15.96 -3.32
N GLN A 193 0.67 -16.45 -4.20
CA GLN A 193 2.11 -16.21 -4.11
C GLN A 193 2.43 -14.73 -4.23
N SER A 194 1.81 -14.01 -5.17
CA SER A 194 2.01 -12.56 -5.33
C SER A 194 1.59 -11.78 -4.08
N VAL A 195 0.47 -12.13 -3.46
CA VAL A 195 0.02 -11.55 -2.19
C VAL A 195 1.04 -11.82 -1.08
N GLN A 196 1.53 -13.07 -0.99
CA GLN A 196 2.53 -13.43 0.01
C GLN A 196 3.85 -12.68 -0.17
N MET A 197 4.30 -12.47 -1.41
CA MET A 197 5.50 -11.66 -1.70
C MET A 197 5.31 -10.21 -1.26
N VAL A 198 4.18 -9.57 -1.59
CA VAL A 198 3.89 -8.19 -1.15
C VAL A 198 3.82 -8.10 0.37
N ARG A 199 3.22 -9.09 1.05
CA ARG A 199 3.20 -9.15 2.52
C ARG A 199 4.60 -9.27 3.11
N SER A 200 5.49 -10.05 2.50
CA SER A 200 6.88 -10.19 2.94
C SER A 200 7.65 -8.88 2.79
N ILE A 201 7.47 -8.17 1.68
CA ILE A 201 8.04 -6.84 1.44
C ILE A 201 7.55 -5.86 2.52
N LEU A 202 6.25 -5.82 2.77
CA LEU A 202 5.67 -4.95 3.79
C LEU A 202 6.14 -5.31 5.20
N ALA A 203 6.24 -6.59 5.53
CA ALA A 203 6.76 -7.05 6.82
C ALA A 203 8.21 -6.60 7.03
N SER A 204 9.06 -6.73 6.02
CA SER A 204 10.45 -6.24 6.05
C SER A 204 10.51 -4.71 6.23
N ALA A 205 9.67 -3.97 5.51
CA ALA A 205 9.59 -2.52 5.63
C ALA A 205 9.18 -2.06 7.04
N ARG A 206 8.24 -2.75 7.67
CA ARG A 206 7.81 -2.48 9.05
C ARG A 206 8.93 -2.65 10.08
N LEU A 207 9.91 -3.51 9.80
CA LEU A 207 11.05 -3.79 10.68
C LEU A 207 12.24 -2.86 10.47
N GLN A 208 12.21 -1.98 9.50
CA GLN A 208 13.28 -1.02 9.28
C GLN A 208 13.54 -0.19 10.56
N ARG A 209 14.83 -0.07 10.96
CA ARG A 209 15.24 0.62 12.18
C ARG A 209 14.66 2.04 12.29
N GLY A 210 14.67 2.80 11.21
CA GLY A 210 14.16 4.17 11.18
C GLY A 210 12.67 4.30 11.46
N ARG A 211 11.89 3.20 11.33
CA ARG A 211 10.46 3.18 11.63
C ARG A 211 10.13 2.80 13.08
N GLN A 212 11.10 2.23 13.82
CA GLN A 212 10.91 1.74 15.18
C GLN A 212 11.01 2.90 16.18
N THR A 213 9.88 3.53 16.52
CA THR A 213 9.85 4.79 17.29
C THR A 213 10.27 4.63 18.76
N LYS A 214 10.25 3.42 19.32
CA LYS A 214 10.65 3.13 20.71
C LYS A 214 11.90 2.24 20.81
N LEU A 215 12.62 2.02 19.70
CA LEU A 215 13.75 1.11 19.71
C LEU A 215 14.89 1.62 20.58
N GLU A 216 15.18 2.91 20.52
CA GLU A 216 16.27 3.53 21.31
C GLU A 216 16.01 3.40 22.80
N SER A 217 14.83 3.79 23.27
CA SER A 217 14.47 3.66 24.70
C SER A 217 14.49 2.20 25.18
N PHE A 218 14.06 1.26 24.34
CA PHE A 218 14.14 -0.16 24.67
C PHE A 218 15.58 -0.65 24.81
N VAL A 219 16.48 -0.25 23.91
CA VAL A 219 17.90 -0.59 23.99
C VAL A 219 18.52 0.00 25.26
N ASP A 220 18.18 1.23 25.63
CA ASP A 220 18.70 1.86 26.84
C ASP A 220 18.18 1.18 28.12
N GLU A 221 16.92 0.73 28.12
CA GLU A 221 16.39 -0.12 29.20
C GLU A 221 17.16 -1.45 29.34
N LEU A 222 17.51 -2.10 28.22
CA LEU A 222 18.32 -3.31 28.25
C LEU A 222 19.73 -3.06 28.82
N LYS A 223 20.38 -1.96 28.43
CA LYS A 223 21.68 -1.57 28.98
C LYS A 223 21.59 -1.34 30.50
N ALA A 224 20.59 -0.58 30.93
CA ALA A 224 20.39 -0.33 32.36
C ALA A 224 20.14 -1.63 33.17
N GLN A 225 19.46 -2.61 32.60
CA GLN A 225 19.28 -3.93 33.23
C GLN A 225 20.61 -4.69 33.36
N ILE A 226 21.50 -4.59 32.36
CA ILE A 226 22.83 -5.20 32.41
C ILE A 226 23.67 -4.54 33.48
N ASP A 227 23.68 -3.20 33.54
CA ASP A 227 24.44 -2.44 34.54
C ASP A 227 23.98 -2.76 35.98
N ALA A 228 22.73 -3.11 36.16
CA ALA A 228 22.18 -3.54 37.45
C ALA A 228 22.55 -4.97 37.88
N LEU A 229 23.14 -5.76 37.01
CA LEU A 229 23.61 -7.13 37.31
C LEU A 229 25.04 -7.20 37.82
N GLY A 230 25.84 -6.13 37.65
CA GLY A 230 27.24 -6.01 38.04
C GLY A 230 27.43 -5.23 39.30
#